data_65231be4059521f1fd4c6a582d922d46
#
_entry.id   65231be4059521f1fd4c6a582d922d46
#
_cell.length_a   1.000
_cell.length_b   1.000
_cell.length_c   1.000
_cell.angle_alpha   90.00
_cell.angle_beta   90.00
_cell.angle_gamma   90.00
#
_symmetry.space_group_name_H-M   'P 1'
#
loop_
_entity.id
_entity.type
_entity.pdbx_description
1 polymer ?
#
loop_
_entity_poly.entity_id
_entity_poly.type
_entity_poly.pdbx_seq_one_letter_code
_entity_poly.pdbx_strand_id
1 'polypeptide(L)'
;VEGGGEILPSEVSHFSRKQQKDHWRLGCQVKVKGDMAIKVPESVMGVKEYECTVISNKNVATFIKEFKVQLPKGAHMDFIPGSYAQIKIPKFEMDYNKDIDKDLIGAEYLPAWEKFGLFGLKCKNEEETIRAYSMANYPAEGDRIMLTVRIATPPFKPKDQGPGFMD
;
A
#
# COMPACT_ATOMS: atom_id res chain seq x y z
N VAL A 1 -18.31 17.34 -14.04
CA VAL A 1 -18.59 18.04 -12.77
C VAL A 1 -19.43 19.27 -13.08
N GLU A 2 -20.65 19.33 -12.56
CA GLU A 2 -21.49 20.53 -12.64
C GLU A 2 -21.19 21.44 -11.45
N GLY A 3 -21.17 22.75 -11.64
CA GLY A 3 -20.81 23.70 -10.58
C GLY A 3 -19.31 23.83 -10.27
N GLY A 4 -18.46 23.06 -10.94
CA GLY A 4 -17.01 23.05 -10.71
C GLY A 4 -16.22 24.18 -11.38
N GLY A 5 -16.89 25.07 -12.10
CA GLY A 5 -16.27 26.12 -12.90
C GLY A 5 -15.60 25.60 -14.18
N GLU A 6 -14.91 26.48 -14.89
CA GLU A 6 -14.24 26.14 -16.13
C GLU A 6 -12.94 25.37 -15.91
N ILE A 7 -12.54 24.59 -16.93
CA ILE A 7 -11.28 23.85 -16.91
C ILE A 7 -10.09 24.83 -16.87
N LEU A 8 -9.13 24.54 -16.02
CA LEU A 8 -7.92 25.36 -15.89
C LEU A 8 -6.91 25.00 -16.99
N PRO A 9 -6.06 25.94 -17.42
CA PRO A 9 -5.01 25.66 -18.40
C PRO A 9 -4.11 24.48 -18.02
N SER A 10 -3.85 24.30 -16.72
CA SER A 10 -3.08 23.18 -16.17
C SER A 10 -3.77 21.82 -16.29
N GLU A 11 -5.08 21.80 -16.47
CA GLU A 11 -5.88 20.58 -16.59
C GLU A 11 -6.06 20.10 -18.04
N VAL A 12 -5.93 21.01 -19.01
CA VAL A 12 -6.25 20.76 -20.42
C VAL A 12 -5.47 19.56 -20.98
N SER A 13 -4.21 19.39 -20.59
CA SER A 13 -3.35 18.30 -21.07
C SER A 13 -3.76 16.92 -20.54
N HIS A 14 -4.55 16.85 -19.47
CA HIS A 14 -4.99 15.61 -18.85
C HIS A 14 -6.30 15.06 -19.42
N PHE A 15 -6.98 15.83 -20.28
CA PHE A 15 -8.29 15.44 -20.79
C PHE A 15 -8.34 15.50 -22.32
N SER A 16 -9.02 14.52 -22.91
CA SER A 16 -9.38 14.55 -24.32
C SER A 16 -10.36 15.70 -24.61
N ARG A 17 -10.44 16.13 -25.87
CA ARG A 17 -11.38 17.18 -26.29
C ARG A 17 -12.83 16.88 -25.91
N LYS A 18 -13.23 15.58 -25.93
CA LYS A 18 -14.56 15.15 -25.52
C LYS A 18 -14.75 15.37 -24.01
N GLN A 19 -13.80 14.91 -23.19
CA GLN A 19 -13.86 15.08 -21.74
C GLN A 19 -13.88 16.56 -21.31
N GLN A 20 -13.14 17.44 -22.03
CA GLN A 20 -13.19 18.88 -21.80
C GLN A 20 -14.59 19.43 -22.06
N LYS A 21 -15.26 19.02 -23.16
CA LYS A 21 -16.64 19.40 -23.46
C LYS A 21 -17.66 18.83 -22.46
N ASP A 22 -17.38 17.66 -21.89
CA ASP A 22 -18.20 17.00 -20.89
C ASP A 22 -17.91 17.50 -19.46
N HIS A 23 -17.23 18.65 -19.33
CA HIS A 23 -16.90 19.30 -18.05
C HIS A 23 -16.14 18.43 -17.07
N TRP A 24 -15.22 17.59 -17.57
CA TRP A 24 -14.31 16.85 -16.71
C TRP A 24 -13.33 17.79 -16.03
N ARG A 25 -13.05 17.55 -14.75
CA ARG A 25 -12.14 18.33 -13.93
C ARG A 25 -11.24 17.42 -13.10
N LEU A 26 -10.02 17.85 -12.82
CA LEU A 26 -9.16 17.19 -11.83
C LEU A 26 -9.66 17.52 -10.43
N GLY A 27 -9.98 16.49 -9.64
CA GLY A 27 -10.51 16.66 -8.27
C GLY A 27 -9.62 17.53 -7.38
N CYS A 28 -8.29 17.46 -7.56
CA CYS A 28 -7.32 18.27 -6.84
C CYS A 28 -7.32 19.77 -7.23
N GLN A 29 -7.92 20.12 -8.36
CA GLN A 29 -7.96 21.50 -8.87
C GLN A 29 -9.30 22.18 -8.69
N VAL A 30 -10.35 21.42 -8.39
CA VAL A 30 -11.70 21.96 -8.20
C VAL A 30 -11.82 22.55 -6.81
N LYS A 31 -12.24 23.83 -6.76
CA LYS A 31 -12.60 24.49 -5.49
C LYS A 31 -14.10 24.48 -5.31
N VAL A 32 -14.56 23.97 -4.20
CA VAL A 32 -15.98 24.02 -3.83
C VAL A 32 -16.35 25.47 -3.49
N LYS A 33 -17.23 26.06 -4.29
CA LYS A 33 -17.72 27.45 -4.11
C LYS A 33 -19.24 27.54 -3.91
N GLY A 34 -19.92 26.43 -3.94
CA GLY A 34 -21.38 26.29 -3.83
C GLY A 34 -21.79 24.85 -4.09
N ASP A 35 -23.06 24.64 -4.35
CA ASP A 35 -23.59 23.32 -4.67
C ASP A 35 -22.96 22.77 -5.94
N MET A 36 -22.57 21.50 -5.90
CA MET A 36 -21.89 20.81 -7.00
C MET A 36 -22.49 19.42 -7.21
N ALA A 37 -22.59 19.00 -8.47
CA ALA A 37 -22.84 17.62 -8.84
C ALA A 37 -21.56 16.99 -9.39
N ILE A 38 -21.16 15.86 -8.81
CA ILE A 38 -19.94 15.13 -9.20
C ILE A 38 -20.35 13.76 -9.71
N LYS A 39 -19.93 13.44 -10.94
CA LYS A 39 -19.98 12.09 -11.47
C LYS A 39 -18.57 11.50 -11.44
N VAL A 40 -18.41 10.41 -10.70
CA VAL A 40 -17.17 9.64 -10.65
C VAL A 40 -17.36 8.31 -11.37
N PRO A 41 -16.32 7.74 -12.00
CA PRO A 41 -16.39 6.39 -12.56
C PRO A 41 -16.76 5.36 -11.48
N GLU A 42 -17.56 4.35 -11.84
CA GLU A 42 -17.95 3.28 -10.90
C GLU A 42 -16.74 2.57 -10.30
N SER A 43 -15.65 2.44 -11.06
CA SER A 43 -14.39 1.86 -10.57
C SER A 43 -13.79 2.59 -9.36
N VAL A 44 -14.11 3.85 -9.16
CA VAL A 44 -13.67 4.64 -7.99
C VAL A 44 -14.59 4.41 -6.79
N MET A 45 -15.85 4.06 -7.04
CA MET A 45 -16.86 3.80 -6.00
C MET A 45 -16.88 2.33 -5.56
N GLY A 46 -16.26 1.45 -6.33
CA GLY A 46 -16.28 0.00 -6.14
C GLY A 46 -15.16 -0.53 -5.26
N VAL A 47 -14.70 0.21 -4.24
CA VAL A 47 -13.73 -0.34 -3.29
C VAL A 47 -14.38 -1.49 -2.53
N LYS A 48 -13.85 -2.70 -2.76
CA LYS A 48 -14.24 -3.91 -2.03
C LYS A 48 -13.20 -4.20 -0.97
N GLU A 49 -13.64 -4.48 0.24
CA GLU A 49 -12.79 -4.96 1.33
C GLU A 49 -12.91 -6.48 1.44
N TYR A 50 -11.78 -7.15 1.63
CA TYR A 50 -11.71 -8.61 1.77
C TYR A 50 -10.91 -8.96 3.02
N GLU A 51 -11.43 -9.88 3.80
CA GLU A 51 -10.65 -10.60 4.79
C GLU A 51 -9.87 -11.71 4.09
N CYS A 52 -8.55 -11.61 4.09
CA CYS A 52 -7.68 -12.52 3.37
C CYS A 52 -6.87 -13.40 4.32
N THR A 53 -6.52 -14.59 3.86
CA THR A 53 -5.62 -15.49 4.61
C THR A 53 -4.19 -15.28 4.13
N VAL A 54 -3.26 -15.05 5.06
CA VAL A 54 -1.83 -14.98 4.73
C VAL A 54 -1.33 -16.37 4.36
N ILE A 55 -0.77 -16.52 3.16
CA ILE A 55 -0.22 -17.78 2.64
C ILE A 55 1.29 -17.74 2.44
N SER A 56 1.91 -16.57 2.47
CA SER A 56 3.36 -16.40 2.49
C SER A 56 3.73 -15.07 3.16
N ASN A 57 4.78 -15.08 3.99
CA ASN A 57 5.38 -13.89 4.59
C ASN A 57 6.87 -14.15 4.84
N LYS A 58 7.61 -14.48 3.79
CA LYS A 58 9.03 -14.85 3.87
C LYS A 58 9.92 -13.78 3.26
N ASN A 59 11.17 -13.72 3.69
CA ASN A 59 12.17 -12.89 3.04
C ASN A 59 12.53 -13.46 1.66
N VAL A 60 12.70 -12.57 0.70
CA VAL A 60 13.24 -12.85 -0.65
C VAL A 60 14.52 -12.05 -0.90
N ALA A 61 14.83 -11.14 0.00
CA ALA A 61 16.11 -10.45 0.15
C ALA A 61 16.24 -9.99 1.60
N THR A 62 17.41 -9.51 2.00
CA THR A 62 17.70 -9.11 3.40
C THR A 62 16.62 -8.21 4.00
N PHE A 63 16.13 -7.23 3.24
CA PHE A 63 15.15 -6.25 3.70
C PHE A 63 13.83 -6.29 2.92
N ILE A 64 13.59 -7.35 2.14
CA ILE A 64 12.39 -7.45 1.31
C ILE A 64 11.66 -8.76 1.62
N LYS A 65 10.38 -8.63 1.91
CA LYS A 65 9.46 -9.76 2.11
C LYS A 65 8.56 -9.96 0.90
N GLU A 66 8.36 -11.21 0.52
CA GLU A 66 7.23 -11.65 -0.26
C GLU A 66 6.05 -11.85 0.68
N PHE A 67 5.03 -11.04 0.52
CA PHE A 67 3.79 -11.15 1.27
C PHE A 67 2.68 -11.56 0.32
N LYS A 68 2.11 -12.75 0.56
CA LYS A 68 1.00 -13.28 -0.24
C LYS A 68 -0.22 -13.51 0.63
N VAL A 69 -1.35 -13.09 0.12
CA VAL A 69 -2.65 -13.35 0.72
C VAL A 69 -3.58 -14.04 -0.26
N GLN A 70 -4.37 -14.97 0.24
CA GLN A 70 -5.43 -15.66 -0.47
C GLN A 70 -6.75 -14.92 -0.22
N LEU A 71 -7.47 -14.59 -1.28
CA LEU A 71 -8.83 -14.05 -1.19
C LEU A 71 -9.80 -15.11 -0.66
N PRO A 72 -10.94 -14.71 -0.09
CA PRO A 72 -12.00 -15.63 0.31
C PRO A 72 -12.44 -16.54 -0.84
N LYS A 73 -12.90 -17.74 -0.51
CA LYS A 73 -13.34 -18.72 -1.51
C LYS A 73 -14.39 -18.14 -2.46
N GLY A 74 -14.13 -18.22 -3.75
CA GLY A 74 -15.00 -17.68 -4.80
C GLY A 74 -14.85 -16.18 -5.07
N ALA A 75 -14.00 -15.47 -4.31
CA ALA A 75 -13.64 -14.12 -4.63
C ALA A 75 -12.56 -14.09 -5.71
N HIS A 76 -12.67 -13.11 -6.59
CA HIS A 76 -11.71 -12.85 -7.66
C HIS A 76 -11.47 -11.33 -7.74
N MET A 77 -10.25 -10.94 -7.96
CA MET A 77 -9.87 -9.55 -8.15
C MET A 77 -9.29 -9.36 -9.54
N ASP A 78 -10.05 -8.68 -10.39
CA ASP A 78 -9.56 -8.23 -11.69
C ASP A 78 -8.72 -6.97 -11.48
N PHE A 79 -7.49 -7.00 -11.94
CA PHE A 79 -6.61 -5.85 -11.91
C PHE A 79 -5.72 -5.81 -13.14
N ILE A 80 -5.17 -4.64 -13.44
CA ILE A 80 -4.18 -4.47 -14.50
C ILE A 80 -2.78 -4.32 -13.89
N PRO A 81 -1.70 -4.71 -14.61
CA PRO A 81 -0.34 -4.49 -14.14
C PRO A 81 -0.11 -3.03 -13.72
N GLY A 82 0.52 -2.83 -12.55
CA GLY A 82 0.73 -1.52 -11.95
C GLY A 82 -0.40 -1.04 -11.02
N SER A 83 -1.48 -1.80 -10.89
CA SER A 83 -2.48 -1.55 -9.85
C SER A 83 -1.91 -1.80 -8.45
N TYR A 84 -2.54 -1.20 -7.44
CA TYR A 84 -2.17 -1.37 -6.05
C TYR A 84 -3.34 -1.90 -5.22
N ALA A 85 -3.01 -2.62 -4.15
CA ALA A 85 -3.94 -2.99 -3.10
C ALA A 85 -3.71 -2.12 -1.87
N GLN A 86 -4.77 -1.77 -1.17
CA GLN A 86 -4.69 -1.09 0.11
C GLN A 86 -4.76 -2.15 1.23
N ILE A 87 -3.79 -2.12 2.12
CA ILE A 87 -3.75 -2.98 3.30
C ILE A 87 -4.16 -2.17 4.51
N LYS A 88 -5.18 -2.66 5.18
CA LYS A 88 -5.66 -2.12 6.45
C LYS A 88 -4.84 -2.70 7.58
N ILE A 89 -4.14 -1.86 8.29
CA ILE A 89 -3.21 -2.25 9.36
C ILE A 89 -3.85 -1.83 10.68
N PRO A 90 -4.19 -2.78 11.56
CA PRO A 90 -4.78 -2.48 12.86
C PRO A 90 -3.76 -1.81 13.79
N LYS A 91 -4.25 -1.34 14.92
CA LYS A 91 -3.40 -0.97 16.05
C LYS A 91 -2.61 -2.19 16.52
N PHE A 92 -1.30 -2.06 16.71
CA PHE A 92 -0.44 -3.12 17.23
C PHE A 92 0.82 -2.56 17.91
N GLU A 93 1.46 -3.41 18.69
CA GLU A 93 2.81 -3.22 19.21
C GLU A 93 3.58 -4.53 18.97
N MET A 94 4.81 -4.43 18.50
CA MET A 94 5.61 -5.59 18.10
C MET A 94 7.06 -5.41 18.54
N ASP A 95 7.64 -6.48 19.06
CA ASP A 95 9.06 -6.61 19.38
C ASP A 95 9.68 -7.63 18.41
N TYR A 96 10.60 -7.18 17.57
CA TYR A 96 11.16 -8.02 16.51
C TYR A 96 11.85 -9.26 17.03
N ASN A 97 12.40 -9.23 18.25
CA ASN A 97 13.05 -10.41 18.83
C ASN A 97 12.06 -11.49 19.26
N LYS A 98 10.82 -11.10 19.60
CA LYS A 98 9.79 -12.00 20.12
C LYS A 98 8.80 -12.43 19.06
N ASP A 99 8.40 -11.47 18.20
CA ASP A 99 7.24 -11.61 17.35
C ASP A 99 7.59 -11.97 15.90
N ILE A 100 8.89 -11.82 15.51
CA ILE A 100 9.34 -12.24 14.19
C ILE A 100 9.74 -13.70 14.19
N ASP A 101 9.08 -14.48 13.35
CA ASP A 101 9.46 -15.87 13.09
C ASP A 101 10.75 -15.90 12.26
N LYS A 102 11.81 -16.44 12.86
CA LYS A 102 13.14 -16.50 12.23
C LYS A 102 13.19 -17.47 11.06
N ASP A 103 12.35 -18.49 11.06
CA ASP A 103 12.27 -19.46 9.96
C ASP A 103 11.72 -18.80 8.68
N LEU A 104 10.88 -17.76 8.82
CA LEU A 104 10.38 -16.98 7.69
C LEU A 104 11.39 -15.97 7.11
N ILE A 105 12.51 -15.75 7.80
CA ILE A 105 13.59 -14.90 7.29
C ILE A 105 14.44 -15.67 6.28
N GLY A 106 14.70 -16.95 6.56
CA GLY A 106 15.62 -17.77 5.77
C GLY A 106 17.08 -17.66 6.26
N ALA A 107 17.76 -18.80 6.29
CA ALA A 107 19.10 -18.93 6.84
C ALA A 107 20.14 -18.01 6.14
N GLU A 108 19.95 -17.74 4.86
CA GLU A 108 20.82 -16.87 4.07
C GLU A 108 20.75 -15.39 4.46
N TYR A 109 19.63 -14.93 5.05
CA TYR A 109 19.44 -13.51 5.44
C TYR A 109 19.66 -13.27 6.93
N LEU A 110 19.59 -14.30 7.79
CA LEU A 110 19.76 -14.18 9.23
C LEU A 110 21.06 -13.46 9.65
N PRO A 111 22.24 -13.78 9.07
CA PRO A 111 23.49 -13.10 9.44
C PRO A 111 23.43 -11.59 9.20
N ALA A 112 22.73 -11.16 8.15
CA ALA A 112 22.56 -9.74 7.87
C ALA A 112 21.59 -9.08 8.87
N TRP A 113 20.52 -9.75 9.26
CA TRP A 113 19.58 -9.26 10.29
C TRP A 113 20.27 -9.06 11.63
N GLU A 114 21.14 -9.99 12.02
CA GLU A 114 21.97 -9.88 13.23
C GLU A 114 22.97 -8.73 13.12
N LYS A 115 23.71 -8.67 12.01
CA LYS A 115 24.69 -7.61 11.75
C LYS A 115 24.10 -6.20 11.82
N PHE A 116 22.89 -6.03 11.30
CA PHE A 116 22.19 -4.74 11.31
C PHE A 116 21.34 -4.51 12.55
N GLY A 117 21.34 -5.44 13.51
CA GLY A 117 20.64 -5.32 14.78
C GLY A 117 19.11 -5.27 14.66
N LEU A 118 18.53 -5.88 13.61
CA LEU A 118 17.09 -5.77 13.34
C LEU A 118 16.24 -6.41 14.43
N PHE A 119 16.73 -7.43 15.11
CA PHE A 119 16.03 -8.05 16.25
C PHE A 119 15.91 -7.12 17.48
N GLY A 120 16.68 -6.04 17.53
CA GLY A 120 16.56 -5.02 18.58
C GLY A 120 15.46 -3.99 18.32
N LEU A 121 14.78 -4.05 17.16
CA LEU A 121 13.76 -3.08 16.79
C LEU A 121 12.43 -3.37 17.50
N LYS A 122 11.72 -2.29 17.79
CA LYS A 122 10.33 -2.31 18.24
C LYS A 122 9.51 -1.45 17.31
N CYS A 123 8.31 -1.87 17.01
CA CYS A 123 7.39 -1.16 16.14
C CYS A 123 6.04 -1.00 16.83
N LYS A 124 5.43 0.15 16.69
CA LYS A 124 4.14 0.46 17.26
C LYS A 124 3.28 1.18 16.25
N ASN A 125 2.03 0.77 16.15
CA ASN A 125 1.00 1.48 15.41
C ASN A 125 -0.13 1.84 16.38
N GLU A 126 -0.30 3.11 16.70
CA GLU A 126 -1.22 3.57 17.76
C GLU A 126 -2.67 3.57 17.30
N GLU A 127 -2.91 3.71 16.01
CA GLU A 127 -4.23 3.73 15.41
C GLU A 127 -4.27 2.92 14.12
N GLU A 128 -5.48 2.52 13.72
CA GLU A 128 -5.66 1.84 12.44
C GLU A 128 -5.21 2.75 11.30
N THR A 129 -4.43 2.22 10.37
CA THR A 129 -3.92 2.95 9.22
C THR A 129 -4.03 2.13 7.95
N ILE A 130 -4.02 2.81 6.80
CA ILE A 130 -4.09 2.17 5.48
C ILE A 130 -2.81 2.50 4.73
N ARG A 131 -2.22 1.47 4.09
CA ARG A 131 -1.05 1.62 3.22
C ARG A 131 -1.33 0.97 1.87
N ALA A 132 -0.91 1.65 0.80
CA ALA A 132 -1.02 1.17 -0.55
C ALA A 132 0.28 0.47 -0.98
N TYR A 133 0.15 -0.71 -1.58
CA TYR A 133 1.25 -1.48 -2.14
C TYR A 133 0.92 -1.91 -3.56
N SER A 134 1.87 -1.74 -4.48
CA SER A 134 1.73 -2.26 -5.84
C SER A 134 1.66 -3.78 -5.81
N MET A 135 0.71 -4.34 -6.56
CA MET A 135 0.59 -5.77 -6.72
C MET A 135 1.73 -6.32 -7.59
N ALA A 136 2.36 -7.39 -7.12
CA ALA A 136 3.53 -7.99 -7.75
C ALA A 136 3.24 -9.34 -8.41
N ASN A 137 2.01 -9.85 -8.31
CA ASN A 137 1.59 -11.07 -8.97
C ASN A 137 0.99 -10.81 -10.35
N TYR A 138 0.87 -11.88 -11.13
CA TYR A 138 0.26 -11.83 -12.45
C TYR A 138 -1.27 -11.71 -12.34
N PRO A 139 -1.92 -10.84 -13.14
CA PRO A 139 -3.38 -10.63 -13.03
C PRO A 139 -4.25 -11.87 -13.16
N ALA A 140 -3.83 -12.87 -13.97
CA ALA A 140 -4.57 -14.12 -14.10
C ALA A 140 -4.61 -14.99 -12.83
N GLU A 141 -3.80 -14.66 -11.82
CA GLU A 141 -3.86 -15.24 -10.47
C GLU A 141 -4.86 -14.51 -9.57
N GLY A 142 -5.97 -14.04 -10.10
CA GLY A 142 -6.93 -13.14 -9.44
C GLY A 142 -7.59 -13.63 -8.16
N ASP A 143 -7.28 -14.85 -7.69
CA ASP A 143 -7.68 -15.40 -6.40
C ASP A 143 -6.72 -15.06 -5.24
N ARG A 144 -5.58 -14.44 -5.55
CA ARG A 144 -4.54 -14.06 -4.58
C ARG A 144 -3.89 -12.74 -4.91
N ILE A 145 -3.30 -12.12 -3.90
CA ILE A 145 -2.52 -10.90 -4.04
C ILE A 145 -1.12 -11.16 -3.50
N MET A 146 -0.12 -10.77 -4.27
CA MET A 146 1.28 -10.77 -3.86
C MET A 146 1.81 -9.34 -3.80
N LEU A 147 2.46 -9.03 -2.71
CA LEU A 147 3.14 -7.76 -2.49
C LEU A 147 4.61 -8.01 -2.22
N THR A 148 5.46 -7.13 -2.71
CA THR A 148 6.88 -7.09 -2.35
C THR A 148 7.08 -5.92 -1.39
N VAL A 149 7.25 -6.25 -0.10
CA VAL A 149 7.26 -5.26 0.97
C VAL A 149 8.67 -5.07 1.51
N ARG A 150 9.16 -3.85 1.44
CA ARG A 150 10.41 -3.49 2.11
C ARG A 150 10.18 -3.36 3.60
N ILE A 151 11.02 -4.02 4.39
CA ILE A 151 11.05 -3.85 5.84
C ILE A 151 11.55 -2.44 6.13
N ALA A 152 10.73 -1.65 6.82
CA ALA A 152 11.13 -0.33 7.26
C ALA A 152 12.18 -0.47 8.37
N THR A 153 13.29 0.23 8.22
CA THR A 153 14.33 0.35 9.23
C THR A 153 14.46 1.81 9.62
N PRO A 154 14.81 2.12 10.86
CA PRO A 154 15.11 3.49 11.23
C PRO A 154 16.16 4.10 10.30
N PRO A 155 16.13 5.40 10.03
CA PRO A 155 17.19 6.06 9.30
C PRO A 155 18.52 5.81 10.01
N PHE A 156 19.60 5.63 9.23
CA PHE A 156 20.94 5.44 9.77
C PHE A 156 21.27 6.62 10.69
N LYS A 157 21.49 6.32 11.97
CA LYS A 157 21.98 7.30 12.93
C LYS A 157 23.47 7.07 13.16
N PRO A 158 24.31 8.12 13.29
CA PRO A 158 25.67 7.97 13.74
C PRO A 158 25.70 7.22 15.08
N LYS A 159 26.79 6.50 15.36
CA LYS A 159 26.96 5.49 16.44
C LYS A 159 26.54 5.89 17.86
N ASP A 160 26.27 7.16 18.12
CA ASP A 160 25.99 7.68 19.46
C ASP A 160 24.50 7.77 19.83
N GLN A 161 23.61 7.33 18.95
CA GLN A 161 22.17 7.34 19.22
C GLN A 161 21.62 5.93 19.09
N GLY A 162 21.18 5.36 20.22
CA GLY A 162 20.60 4.02 20.26
C GLY A 162 19.41 3.80 19.30
N PRO A 163 18.92 2.55 19.17
CA PRO A 163 17.83 2.23 18.24
C PRO A 163 16.61 3.10 18.57
N GLY A 164 16.16 3.87 17.57
CA GLY A 164 14.94 4.67 17.68
C GLY A 164 13.70 3.83 17.39
N PHE A 165 12.56 4.22 17.94
CA PHE A 165 11.26 3.73 17.51
C PHE A 165 11.02 4.15 16.03
N MET A 166 10.37 3.26 15.30
CA MET A 166 9.76 3.59 14.01
C MET A 166 8.30 3.97 14.26
N ASP A 167 7.92 5.18 13.87
CA ASP A 167 6.53 5.62 13.79
C ASP A 167 5.87 5.12 12.51
#